data_83cd84598de683f2ce9f69bd3c40713a
#
_entry.id   83cd84598de683f2ce9f69bd3c40713a
#
_cell.length_a   1.000
_cell.length_b   1.000
_cell.length_c   1.000
_cell.angle_alpha   90.00
_cell.angle_beta   90.00
_cell.angle_gamma   90.00
#
_symmetry.space_group_name_H-M   'P 1'
#
loop_
_entity.id
_entity.type
_entity.pdbx_description
1 polymer ?
#
loop_
_entity_poly.entity_id
_entity_poly.type
_entity_poly.pdbx_seq_one_letter_code
_entity_poly.pdbx_strand_id
1 'polypeptide(L)'
;MKSPMCEMFLVMWLYSISIIADLQATKSLIKGIAQHCIRELINGWEYVRLGDICKITTGKLDANAQVENGQYPFFTCAERPFNIDSYAFDTEALLISGNGANLGYINYYKGKFNAYQRTYVLDLFSVNIQYVKWALKVLLPQRIAIEKSSSNTPYIVLSTLADLKIPIPNNSKQNHIADLMMSFERKLSTQLVLSDLYNKQKQYLLRQMFIWTFGEADTAFVADKDLMFY
;
A
#
# COMPACT_ATOMS: atom_id res chain seq x y z
N MET A 1 19.82 -11.51 -39.44
CA MET A 1 20.40 -11.18 -38.12
C MET A 1 19.46 -10.22 -37.44
N LYS A 2 18.96 -10.53 -36.26
CA LYS A 2 18.18 -9.55 -35.46
C LYS A 2 19.16 -8.49 -34.96
N SER A 3 18.79 -7.21 -35.02
CA SER A 3 19.67 -6.15 -34.54
C SER A 3 19.93 -6.34 -33.05
N PRO A 4 21.13 -6.07 -32.51
CA PRO A 4 21.44 -6.16 -31.07
C PRO A 4 20.45 -5.36 -30.20
N MET A 5 19.92 -4.28 -30.75
CA MET A 5 18.87 -3.48 -30.12
C MET A 5 17.58 -4.27 -29.90
N CYS A 6 17.13 -5.06 -30.88
CA CYS A 6 15.90 -5.84 -30.76
C CYS A 6 16.02 -6.91 -29.66
N GLU A 7 17.18 -7.53 -29.51
CA GLU A 7 17.45 -8.50 -28.43
C GLU A 7 17.45 -7.83 -27.06
N MET A 8 18.07 -6.66 -26.93
CA MET A 8 18.09 -5.91 -25.68
C MET A 8 16.68 -5.47 -25.26
N PHE A 9 15.84 -5.00 -26.19
CA PHE A 9 14.42 -4.69 -25.90
C PHE A 9 13.65 -5.90 -25.42
N LEU A 10 13.85 -7.05 -26.06
CA LEU A 10 13.18 -8.29 -25.66
C LEU A 10 13.58 -8.71 -24.24
N VAL A 11 14.86 -8.65 -23.92
CA VAL A 11 15.37 -8.97 -22.58
C VAL A 11 14.79 -8.02 -21.51
N MET A 12 14.81 -6.72 -21.79
CA MET A 12 14.24 -5.71 -20.88
C MET A 12 12.73 -5.90 -20.68
N TRP A 13 12.00 -6.27 -21.71
CA TRP A 13 10.57 -6.53 -21.66
C TRP A 13 10.25 -7.81 -20.84
N LEU A 14 10.96 -8.91 -21.11
CA LEU A 14 10.82 -10.16 -20.37
C LEU A 14 11.14 -9.99 -18.88
N TYR A 15 12.20 -9.24 -18.56
CA TYR A 15 12.56 -8.94 -17.16
C TYR A 15 11.50 -8.10 -16.45
N SER A 16 10.89 -7.13 -17.14
CA SER A 16 9.79 -6.35 -16.59
C SER A 16 8.58 -7.21 -16.24
N ILE A 17 8.23 -8.18 -17.10
CA ILE A 17 7.13 -9.12 -16.86
C ILE A 17 7.45 -10.00 -15.65
N SER A 18 8.68 -10.52 -15.56
CA SER A 18 9.10 -11.34 -14.43
C SER A 18 8.96 -10.61 -13.09
N ILE A 19 9.43 -9.36 -13.01
CA ILE A 19 9.29 -8.53 -11.79
C ILE A 19 7.81 -8.35 -11.40
N ILE A 20 6.94 -8.06 -12.37
CA ILE A 20 5.50 -7.88 -12.10
C ILE A 20 4.88 -9.19 -11.60
N ALA A 21 5.21 -10.31 -12.23
CA ALA A 21 4.73 -11.63 -11.83
C ALA A 21 5.18 -12.00 -10.39
N ASP A 22 6.45 -11.75 -10.06
CA ASP A 22 7.00 -11.99 -8.72
C ASP A 22 6.33 -11.12 -7.65
N LEU A 23 6.05 -9.85 -7.95
CA LEU A 23 5.31 -8.96 -7.05
C LEU A 23 3.89 -9.45 -6.80
N GLN A 24 3.19 -9.89 -7.84
CA GLN A 24 1.84 -10.42 -7.73
C GLN A 24 1.81 -11.74 -6.94
N ALA A 25 2.74 -12.64 -7.20
CA ALA A 25 2.90 -13.89 -6.47
C ALA A 25 3.18 -13.64 -4.98
N THR A 26 4.09 -12.70 -4.67
CA THR A 26 4.41 -12.31 -3.29
C THR A 26 3.19 -11.74 -2.57
N LYS A 27 2.43 -10.83 -3.21
CA LYS A 27 1.18 -10.27 -2.62
C LYS A 27 0.14 -11.35 -2.36
N SER A 28 -0.04 -12.29 -3.30
CA SER A 28 -0.99 -13.42 -3.15
C SER A 28 -0.57 -14.35 -2.02
N LEU A 29 0.72 -14.66 -1.90
CA LEU A 29 1.26 -15.48 -0.82
C LEU A 29 1.03 -14.83 0.55
N ILE A 30 1.35 -13.54 0.70
CA ILE A 30 1.11 -12.77 1.92
C ILE A 30 -0.37 -12.83 2.33
N LYS A 31 -1.27 -12.62 1.37
CA LYS A 31 -2.71 -12.71 1.60
C LYS A 31 -3.13 -14.11 2.06
N GLY A 32 -2.64 -15.15 1.41
CA GLY A 32 -2.92 -16.55 1.76
C GLY A 32 -2.44 -16.90 3.16
N ILE A 33 -1.20 -16.54 3.52
CA ILE A 33 -0.63 -16.76 4.85
C ILE A 33 -1.43 -16.00 5.91
N ALA A 34 -1.78 -14.73 5.67
CA ALA A 34 -2.59 -13.96 6.61
C ALA A 34 -3.97 -14.61 6.83
N GLN A 35 -4.62 -15.08 5.76
CA GLN A 35 -5.90 -15.78 5.86
C GLN A 35 -5.76 -17.09 6.66
N HIS A 36 -4.74 -17.86 6.41
CA HIS A 36 -4.46 -19.10 7.16
C HIS A 36 -4.23 -18.80 8.66
N CYS A 37 -3.37 -17.85 8.99
CA CYS A 37 -3.07 -17.47 10.36
C CYS A 37 -4.29 -16.94 11.14
N ILE A 38 -5.19 -16.21 10.47
CA ILE A 38 -6.31 -15.53 11.13
C ILE A 38 -7.60 -16.37 11.13
N ARG A 39 -7.75 -17.34 10.22
CA ARG A 39 -9.00 -18.12 10.08
C ARG A 39 -8.88 -19.58 10.42
N GLU A 40 -7.75 -20.21 10.09
CA GLU A 40 -7.60 -21.67 10.19
C GLU A 40 -6.91 -22.08 11.48
N LEU A 41 -6.01 -21.26 12.03
CA LEU A 41 -5.30 -21.56 13.27
C LEU A 41 -6.07 -21.17 14.55
N ILE A 42 -7.37 -20.91 14.45
CA ILE A 42 -8.19 -20.31 15.52
C ILE A 42 -8.73 -21.33 16.55
N ASN A 43 -8.37 -22.60 16.48
CA ASN A 43 -8.85 -23.58 17.44
C ASN A 43 -8.48 -23.18 18.88
N GLY A 44 -9.49 -22.91 19.71
CA GLY A 44 -9.33 -22.52 21.10
C GLY A 44 -9.01 -21.05 21.34
N TRP A 45 -9.13 -20.17 20.32
CA TRP A 45 -8.95 -18.73 20.51
C TRP A 45 -10.27 -18.05 20.88
N GLU A 46 -10.17 -17.05 21.76
CA GLU A 46 -11.29 -16.23 22.13
C GLU A 46 -11.59 -15.19 21.03
N TYR A 47 -12.86 -14.95 20.76
CA TYR A 47 -13.31 -13.88 19.86
C TYR A 47 -13.70 -12.65 20.68
N VAL A 48 -12.97 -11.55 20.48
CA VAL A 48 -13.18 -10.30 21.20
C VAL A 48 -13.63 -9.22 20.22
N ARG A 49 -14.52 -8.32 20.62
CA ARG A 49 -14.91 -7.19 19.78
C ARG A 49 -13.75 -6.19 19.67
N LEU A 50 -13.56 -5.61 18.49
CA LEU A 50 -12.50 -4.62 18.26
C LEU A 50 -12.61 -3.43 19.21
N GLY A 51 -13.83 -2.96 19.51
CA GLY A 51 -14.06 -1.85 20.44
C GLY A 51 -13.69 -2.15 21.89
N ASP A 52 -13.52 -3.43 22.26
CA ASP A 52 -13.10 -3.83 23.61
C ASP A 52 -11.57 -3.89 23.77
N ILE A 53 -10.81 -3.89 22.67
CA ILE A 53 -9.35 -4.01 22.67
C ILE A 53 -8.61 -2.76 22.19
N CYS A 54 -9.31 -1.74 21.72
CA CYS A 54 -8.72 -0.45 21.34
C CYS A 54 -9.75 0.67 21.48
N LYS A 55 -9.26 1.91 21.52
CA LYS A 55 -10.09 3.10 21.42
C LYS A 55 -10.29 3.45 19.95
N ILE A 56 -11.54 3.68 19.55
CA ILE A 56 -11.91 4.05 18.18
C ILE A 56 -12.44 5.48 18.16
N THR A 57 -11.77 6.35 17.44
CA THR A 57 -12.17 7.75 17.22
C THR A 57 -12.14 8.10 15.75
N THR A 58 -12.50 9.34 15.37
CA THR A 58 -12.32 9.85 14.01
C THR A 58 -11.57 11.17 14.06
N GLY A 59 -10.97 11.56 12.93
CA GLY A 59 -10.51 12.93 12.76
C GLY A 59 -11.65 13.94 12.84
N LYS A 60 -11.30 15.22 12.89
CA LYS A 60 -12.28 16.32 13.00
C LYS A 60 -12.21 17.28 11.81
N LEU A 61 -11.15 17.22 11.03
CA LEU A 61 -10.88 18.15 9.94
C LEU A 61 -11.55 17.70 8.63
N ASP A 62 -11.82 18.67 7.76
CA ASP A 62 -12.20 18.41 6.39
C ASP A 62 -10.99 17.98 5.55
N ALA A 63 -11.22 17.32 4.41
CA ALA A 63 -10.16 16.88 3.50
C ALA A 63 -9.35 18.07 2.93
N ASN A 64 -9.95 19.24 2.83
CA ASN A 64 -9.33 20.47 2.32
C ASN A 64 -8.33 21.11 3.30
N ALA A 65 -8.20 20.60 4.53
CA ALA A 65 -7.28 21.12 5.53
C ALA A 65 -5.80 20.79 5.26
N GLN A 66 -5.50 20.09 4.17
CA GLN A 66 -4.13 19.76 3.77
C GLN A 66 -3.33 21.02 3.42
N VAL A 67 -2.02 21.01 3.75
CA VAL A 67 -1.04 22.04 3.44
C VAL A 67 0.14 21.40 2.72
N GLU A 68 0.53 21.94 1.55
CA GLU A 68 1.50 21.27 0.63
C GLU A 68 2.83 20.92 1.30
N ASN A 69 3.36 21.77 2.18
CA ASN A 69 4.63 21.57 2.89
C ASN A 69 4.44 21.48 4.41
N GLY A 70 3.30 20.97 4.87
CA GLY A 70 3.00 20.83 6.30
C GLY A 70 3.95 19.86 7.01
N GLN A 71 4.14 20.05 8.31
CA GLN A 71 5.10 19.30 9.13
C GLN A 71 4.64 17.90 9.51
N TYR A 72 3.34 17.65 9.55
CA TYR A 72 2.77 16.41 10.05
C TYR A 72 1.97 15.68 8.98
N PRO A 73 1.94 14.33 9.00
CA PRO A 73 1.07 13.58 8.10
C PRO A 73 -0.41 13.87 8.41
N PHE A 74 -1.18 14.04 7.35
CA PHE A 74 -2.62 14.18 7.38
C PHE A 74 -3.28 12.98 6.70
N PHE A 75 -3.86 12.09 7.48
CA PHE A 75 -4.50 10.88 6.99
C PHE A 75 -5.94 11.16 6.57
N THR A 76 -6.18 11.06 5.30
CA THR A 76 -7.50 11.11 4.68
C THR A 76 -7.92 9.70 4.24
N CYS A 77 -8.95 9.60 3.38
CA CYS A 77 -9.31 8.32 2.74
C CYS A 77 -8.45 8.01 1.50
N ALA A 78 -7.29 8.65 1.33
CA ALA A 78 -6.28 8.32 0.33
C ALA A 78 -5.33 7.21 0.83
N GLU A 79 -4.66 6.52 -0.09
CA GLU A 79 -3.66 5.50 0.27
C GLU A 79 -2.42 6.11 0.94
N ARG A 80 -2.02 7.31 0.49
CA ARG A 80 -0.89 8.06 1.04
C ARG A 80 -1.39 9.26 1.83
N PRO A 81 -0.79 9.56 2.98
CA PRO A 81 -1.12 10.76 3.72
C PRO A 81 -0.72 12.00 2.94
N PHE A 82 -1.47 13.07 3.12
CA PHE A 82 -1.08 14.44 2.79
C PHE A 82 -0.28 15.04 3.94
N ASN A 83 0.01 16.34 3.87
CA ASN A 83 0.67 17.08 4.94
C ASN A 83 -0.27 18.13 5.54
N ILE A 84 0.03 18.53 6.79
CA ILE A 84 -0.68 19.57 7.54
C ILE A 84 0.25 20.20 8.58
N ASP A 85 -0.02 21.46 8.99
CA ASP A 85 0.83 22.16 9.95
C ASP A 85 0.53 21.87 11.42
N SER A 86 -0.60 21.20 11.70
CA SER A 86 -1.01 20.88 13.06
C SER A 86 -1.25 19.36 13.24
N TYR A 87 -1.07 18.88 14.46
CA TYR A 87 -1.42 17.51 14.81
C TYR A 87 -2.53 17.47 15.86
N ALA A 88 -3.37 16.46 15.81
CA ALA A 88 -4.42 16.18 16.80
C ALA A 88 -4.13 14.90 17.59
N PHE A 89 -3.25 14.05 17.09
CA PHE A 89 -2.88 12.77 17.68
C PHE A 89 -1.36 12.68 17.83
N ASP A 90 -0.89 12.11 18.93
CA ASP A 90 0.51 11.73 19.15
C ASP A 90 0.50 10.33 19.77
N THR A 91 0.38 9.31 18.95
CA THR A 91 0.13 7.94 19.37
C THR A 91 0.56 6.94 18.30
N GLU A 92 0.53 5.66 18.65
CA GLU A 92 0.64 4.54 17.73
C GLU A 92 -0.77 4.06 17.34
N ALA A 93 -1.11 4.13 16.05
CA ALA A 93 -2.47 3.91 15.60
C ALA A 93 -2.58 3.13 14.29
N LEU A 94 -3.73 2.48 14.09
CA LEU A 94 -4.24 2.07 12.80
C LEU A 94 -5.26 3.09 12.31
N LEU A 95 -5.13 3.48 11.04
CA LEU A 95 -6.01 4.46 10.42
C LEU A 95 -6.80 3.78 9.31
N ILE A 96 -8.13 3.84 9.40
CA ILE A 96 -9.02 3.13 8.48
C ILE A 96 -9.84 4.15 7.68
N SER A 97 -9.77 4.07 6.36
CA SER A 97 -10.57 4.90 5.45
C SER A 97 -12.06 4.53 5.56
N GLY A 98 -12.89 5.45 6.03
CA GLY A 98 -14.31 5.21 6.30
C GLY A 98 -15.22 5.40 5.09
N ASN A 99 -14.74 5.96 3.96
CA ASN A 99 -15.53 6.18 2.74
C ASN A 99 -14.64 6.26 1.48
N GLY A 100 -15.27 6.45 0.32
CA GLY A 100 -14.62 6.68 -0.96
C GLY A 100 -14.05 5.43 -1.61
N ALA A 101 -13.19 5.64 -2.62
CA ALA A 101 -12.60 4.56 -3.42
C ALA A 101 -11.74 3.59 -2.59
N ASN A 102 -11.11 4.09 -1.53
CA ASN A 102 -10.25 3.32 -0.64
C ASN A 102 -10.95 2.88 0.66
N LEU A 103 -12.27 2.69 0.61
CA LEU A 103 -13.05 2.23 1.76
C LEU A 103 -12.44 0.99 2.40
N GLY A 104 -12.15 1.04 3.72
CA GLY A 104 -11.53 -0.05 4.47
C GLY A 104 -10.01 -0.17 4.30
N TYR A 105 -9.35 0.76 3.60
CA TYR A 105 -7.89 0.81 3.53
C TYR A 105 -7.30 1.10 4.92
N ILE A 106 -6.24 0.36 5.29
CA ILE A 106 -5.66 0.42 6.63
C ILE A 106 -4.22 0.91 6.53
N ASN A 107 -3.97 2.09 7.08
CA ASN A 107 -2.64 2.63 7.35
C ASN A 107 -2.21 2.31 8.80
N TYR A 108 -0.92 2.23 9.02
CA TYR A 108 -0.30 2.18 10.34
C TYR A 108 0.66 3.36 10.49
N TYR A 109 0.57 4.07 11.59
CA TYR A 109 1.48 5.18 11.89
C TYR A 109 1.76 5.28 13.39
N LYS A 110 2.96 5.77 13.73
CA LYS A 110 3.40 6.05 15.10
C LYS A 110 4.04 7.42 15.15
N GLY A 111 3.51 8.31 15.96
CA GLY A 111 3.98 9.68 16.16
C GLY A 111 2.86 10.71 16.02
N LYS A 112 3.22 11.94 15.69
CA LYS A 112 2.30 13.08 15.56
C LYS A 112 1.65 13.12 14.18
N PHE A 113 0.33 13.17 14.14
CA PHE A 113 -0.45 13.23 12.89
C PHE A 113 -1.81 13.90 13.09
N ASN A 114 -2.48 14.17 11.99
CA ASN A 114 -3.88 14.56 11.97
C ASN A 114 -4.70 13.64 11.06
N ALA A 115 -6.01 13.64 11.22
CA ALA A 115 -6.92 12.77 10.48
C ALA A 115 -8.16 13.52 10.00
N TYR A 116 -8.65 13.12 8.83
CA TYR A 116 -9.91 13.56 8.24
C TYR A 116 -11.11 12.98 9.02
N GLN A 117 -12.23 13.73 9.08
CA GLN A 117 -13.45 13.32 9.80
C GLN A 117 -14.05 11.97 9.38
N ARG A 118 -13.70 11.44 8.20
CA ARG A 118 -14.10 10.11 7.73
C ARG A 118 -12.99 9.06 7.82
N THR A 119 -11.89 9.37 8.50
CA THR A 119 -10.80 8.43 8.81
C THR A 119 -10.93 8.00 10.26
N TYR A 120 -11.14 6.71 10.49
CA TYR A 120 -11.15 6.14 11.83
C TYR A 120 -9.71 5.98 12.32
N VAL A 121 -9.48 6.40 13.56
CA VAL A 121 -8.21 6.28 14.28
C VAL A 121 -8.43 5.28 15.42
N LEU A 122 -7.71 4.17 15.34
CA LEU A 122 -7.73 3.11 16.35
C LEU A 122 -6.40 3.17 17.09
N ASP A 123 -6.44 3.48 18.37
CA ASP A 123 -5.27 3.59 19.25
C ASP A 123 -5.47 2.90 20.60
N LEU A 124 -4.49 3.01 21.50
CA LEU A 124 -4.53 2.45 22.85
C LEU A 124 -4.90 0.96 22.87
N PHE A 125 -4.26 0.17 22.04
CA PHE A 125 -4.50 -1.27 21.94
C PHE A 125 -4.05 -2.00 23.21
N SER A 126 -4.89 -2.89 23.74
CA SER A 126 -4.55 -3.83 24.81
C SER A 126 -3.82 -5.09 24.32
N VAL A 127 -3.71 -5.27 23.01
CA VAL A 127 -3.11 -6.41 22.32
C VAL A 127 -2.11 -5.93 21.26
N ASN A 128 -1.37 -6.84 20.64
CA ASN A 128 -0.37 -6.47 19.62
C ASN A 128 -1.04 -5.79 18.41
N ILE A 129 -0.74 -4.52 18.17
CA ILE A 129 -1.32 -3.69 17.11
C ILE A 129 -1.02 -4.26 15.70
N GLN A 130 0.19 -4.83 15.49
CA GLN A 130 0.55 -5.40 14.20
C GLN A 130 -0.24 -6.69 13.91
N TYR A 131 -0.52 -7.49 14.95
CA TYR A 131 -1.43 -8.62 14.83
C TYR A 131 -2.84 -8.15 14.44
N VAL A 132 -3.38 -7.14 15.15
CA VAL A 132 -4.72 -6.58 14.86
C VAL A 132 -4.77 -5.99 13.44
N LYS A 133 -3.72 -5.29 12.98
CA LYS A 133 -3.62 -4.80 11.60
C LYS A 133 -3.87 -5.91 10.59
N TRP A 134 -3.24 -7.06 10.78
CA TRP A 134 -3.40 -8.19 9.86
C TRP A 134 -4.74 -8.90 10.00
N ALA A 135 -5.26 -9.02 11.22
CA ALA A 135 -6.61 -9.52 11.45
C ALA A 135 -7.65 -8.65 10.73
N LEU A 136 -7.53 -7.33 10.82
CA LEU A 136 -8.39 -6.38 10.11
C LEU A 136 -8.25 -6.49 8.59
N LYS A 137 -7.03 -6.63 8.04
CA LYS A 137 -6.82 -6.83 6.58
C LYS A 137 -7.53 -8.07 6.05
N VAL A 138 -7.72 -9.10 6.88
CA VAL A 138 -8.43 -10.34 6.51
C VAL A 138 -9.94 -10.25 6.73
N LEU A 139 -10.39 -9.69 7.86
CA LEU A 139 -11.79 -9.76 8.31
C LEU A 139 -12.63 -8.57 7.83
N LEU A 140 -12.06 -7.35 7.84
CA LEU A 140 -12.80 -6.14 7.50
C LEU A 140 -13.38 -6.11 6.09
N PRO A 141 -12.68 -6.57 5.02
CA PRO A 141 -13.25 -6.59 3.68
C PRO A 141 -14.55 -7.40 3.56
N GLN A 142 -14.66 -8.51 4.32
CA GLN A 142 -15.89 -9.32 4.32
C GLN A 142 -17.01 -8.62 5.07
N ARG A 143 -16.70 -8.00 6.22
CA ARG A 143 -17.67 -7.21 6.97
C ARG A 143 -18.26 -6.09 6.12
N ILE A 144 -17.39 -5.34 5.42
CA ILE A 144 -17.82 -4.28 4.48
C ILE A 144 -18.66 -4.86 3.33
N ALA A 145 -18.30 -6.01 2.77
CA ALA A 145 -19.05 -6.62 1.67
C ALA A 145 -20.47 -7.02 2.08
N ILE A 146 -20.66 -7.53 3.31
CA ILE A 146 -21.99 -7.85 3.87
C ILE A 146 -22.83 -6.57 4.01
N GLU A 147 -22.25 -5.50 4.54
CA GLU A 147 -22.96 -4.23 4.75
C GLU A 147 -23.26 -3.49 3.44
N LYS A 148 -22.40 -3.60 2.43
CA LYS A 148 -22.65 -3.05 1.07
C LYS A 148 -23.90 -3.62 0.40
N SER A 149 -24.26 -4.85 0.68
CA SER A 149 -25.46 -5.47 0.12
C SER A 149 -26.76 -4.82 0.58
N SER A 150 -26.71 -4.01 1.66
CA SER A 150 -27.87 -3.36 2.27
C SER A 150 -27.92 -1.83 2.06
N SER A 151 -26.93 -1.20 1.40
CA SER A 151 -26.86 0.27 1.22
C SER A 151 -26.31 0.68 -0.15
N ASN A 152 -26.94 1.70 -0.76
CA ASN A 152 -26.52 2.24 -2.08
C ASN A 152 -25.19 3.03 -2.04
N THR A 153 -24.75 3.51 -0.88
CA THR A 153 -23.47 4.23 -0.74
C THR A 153 -22.64 3.58 0.35
N PRO A 154 -21.56 2.89 -0.01
CA PRO A 154 -20.75 2.18 0.99
C PRO A 154 -19.96 3.18 1.84
N TYR A 155 -20.21 3.16 3.15
CA TYR A 155 -19.39 3.82 4.16
C TYR A 155 -19.32 2.95 5.42
N ILE A 156 -18.23 3.06 6.15
CA ILE A 156 -18.06 2.38 7.43
C ILE A 156 -18.70 3.24 8.51
N VAL A 157 -19.56 2.64 9.34
CA VAL A 157 -20.05 3.24 10.58
C VAL A 157 -19.25 2.73 11.77
N LEU A 158 -19.32 3.42 12.90
CA LEU A 158 -18.55 3.05 14.09
C LEU A 158 -18.82 1.60 14.54
N SER A 159 -20.08 1.17 14.51
CA SER A 159 -20.46 -0.20 14.87
C SER A 159 -19.90 -1.27 13.94
N THR A 160 -19.67 -0.95 12.66
CA THR A 160 -18.99 -1.86 11.71
C THR A 160 -17.61 -2.28 12.23
N LEU A 161 -16.90 -1.34 12.83
CA LEU A 161 -15.57 -1.58 13.42
C LEU A 161 -15.68 -2.09 14.85
N ALA A 162 -16.43 -1.40 15.71
CA ALA A 162 -16.50 -1.72 17.13
C ALA A 162 -17.01 -3.14 17.42
N ASP A 163 -18.00 -3.61 16.65
CA ASP A 163 -18.61 -4.94 16.81
C ASP A 163 -17.91 -6.03 16.00
N LEU A 164 -16.85 -5.69 15.24
CA LEU A 164 -16.09 -6.68 14.50
C LEU A 164 -15.36 -7.61 15.48
N LYS A 165 -15.70 -8.90 15.40
CA LYS A 165 -15.09 -9.93 16.23
C LYS A 165 -13.75 -10.37 15.65
N ILE A 166 -12.71 -10.26 16.46
CA ILE A 166 -11.33 -10.64 16.11
C ILE A 166 -10.92 -11.82 17.00
N PRO A 167 -10.39 -12.92 16.42
CA PRO A 167 -9.82 -14.02 17.18
C PRO A 167 -8.52 -13.56 17.84
N ILE A 168 -8.40 -13.70 19.16
CA ILE A 168 -7.24 -13.26 19.94
C ILE A 168 -6.49 -14.46 20.50
N PRO A 169 -5.33 -14.84 19.95
CA PRO A 169 -4.45 -15.85 20.54
C PRO A 169 -3.70 -15.29 21.76
N ASN A 170 -2.97 -16.14 22.45
CA ASN A 170 -2.05 -15.70 23.48
C ASN A 170 -0.96 -14.78 22.92
N ASN A 171 -0.34 -13.96 23.79
CA ASN A 171 0.63 -12.93 23.39
C ASN A 171 1.81 -13.48 22.58
N SER A 172 2.29 -14.68 22.89
CA SER A 172 3.39 -15.30 22.15
C SER A 172 3.01 -15.56 20.68
N LYS A 173 1.81 -16.07 20.42
CA LYS A 173 1.31 -16.29 19.07
C LYS A 173 1.00 -14.99 18.34
N GLN A 174 0.44 -13.97 19.05
CA GLN A 174 0.24 -12.64 18.45
C GLN A 174 1.56 -12.08 17.94
N ASN A 175 2.61 -12.10 18.77
CA ASN A 175 3.93 -11.58 18.40
C ASN A 175 4.53 -12.38 17.23
N HIS A 176 4.45 -13.71 17.27
CA HIS A 176 4.98 -14.56 16.20
C HIS A 176 4.30 -14.26 14.85
N ILE A 177 2.96 -14.16 14.84
CA ILE A 177 2.23 -13.80 13.61
C ILE A 177 2.58 -12.39 13.16
N ALA A 178 2.64 -11.43 14.08
CA ALA A 178 3.02 -10.04 13.77
C ALA A 178 4.41 -9.95 13.14
N ASP A 179 5.41 -10.63 13.72
CA ASP A 179 6.80 -10.63 13.24
C ASP A 179 6.92 -11.30 11.86
N LEU A 180 6.24 -12.43 11.68
CA LEU A 180 6.17 -13.12 10.40
C LEU A 180 5.61 -12.19 9.31
N MET A 181 4.46 -11.57 9.58
CA MET A 181 3.80 -10.71 8.62
C MET A 181 4.58 -9.42 8.35
N MET A 182 5.24 -8.82 9.35
CA MET A 182 6.14 -7.69 9.17
C MET A 182 7.36 -8.06 8.31
N SER A 183 7.88 -9.27 8.44
CA SER A 183 8.98 -9.74 7.59
C SER A 183 8.58 -9.81 6.10
N PHE A 184 7.37 -10.27 5.82
CA PHE A 184 6.82 -10.28 4.48
C PHE A 184 6.53 -8.87 3.94
N GLU A 185 6.02 -7.96 4.76
CA GLU A 185 5.84 -6.55 4.36
C GLU A 185 7.16 -5.90 3.97
N ARG A 186 8.22 -6.13 4.75
CA ARG A 186 9.57 -5.63 4.41
C ARG A 186 10.07 -6.20 3.09
N LYS A 187 9.93 -7.51 2.88
CA LYS A 187 10.31 -8.15 1.60
C LYS A 187 9.55 -7.52 0.42
N LEU A 188 8.24 -7.37 0.55
CA LEU A 188 7.42 -6.74 -0.49
C LEU A 188 7.83 -5.30 -0.76
N SER A 189 8.08 -4.50 0.30
CA SER A 189 8.56 -3.12 0.18
C SER A 189 9.90 -3.05 -0.57
N THR A 190 10.86 -3.93 -0.25
CA THR A 190 12.14 -4.03 -0.96
C THR A 190 11.93 -4.36 -2.45
N GLN A 191 11.07 -5.31 -2.77
CA GLN A 191 10.75 -5.67 -4.16
C GLN A 191 10.12 -4.50 -4.92
N LEU A 192 9.25 -3.71 -4.29
CA LEU A 192 8.64 -2.52 -4.89
C LEU A 192 9.68 -1.43 -5.19
N VAL A 193 10.60 -1.18 -4.27
CA VAL A 193 11.71 -0.23 -4.47
C VAL A 193 12.60 -0.68 -5.63
N LEU A 194 12.98 -1.96 -5.67
CA LEU A 194 13.79 -2.52 -6.76
C LEU A 194 13.07 -2.42 -8.11
N SER A 195 11.77 -2.67 -8.14
CA SER A 195 10.95 -2.50 -9.35
C SER A 195 10.92 -1.06 -9.84
N ASP A 196 10.79 -0.07 -8.94
CA ASP A 196 10.84 1.35 -9.30
C ASP A 196 12.21 1.76 -9.85
N LEU A 197 13.30 1.35 -9.19
CA LEU A 197 14.66 1.60 -9.64
C LEU A 197 14.93 0.99 -11.02
N TYR A 198 14.49 -0.24 -11.22
CA TYR A 198 14.61 -0.90 -12.54
C TYR A 198 13.84 -0.14 -13.63
N ASN A 199 12.61 0.30 -13.34
CA ASN A 199 11.83 1.07 -14.30
C ASN A 199 12.50 2.42 -14.64
N LYS A 200 13.09 3.10 -13.68
CA LYS A 200 13.87 4.33 -13.90
C LYS A 200 15.10 4.07 -14.78
N GLN A 201 15.85 3.01 -14.49
CA GLN A 201 17.00 2.60 -15.30
C GLN A 201 16.58 2.24 -16.74
N LYS A 202 15.50 1.48 -16.89
CA LYS A 202 14.93 1.13 -18.18
C LYS A 202 14.55 2.38 -18.99
N GLN A 203 13.87 3.34 -18.38
CA GLN A 203 13.51 4.60 -19.05
C GLN A 203 14.75 5.41 -19.46
N TYR A 204 15.78 5.45 -18.61
CA TYR A 204 17.04 6.11 -18.93
C TYR A 204 17.70 5.48 -20.16
N LEU A 205 17.85 4.14 -20.19
CA LEU A 205 18.44 3.42 -21.32
C LEU A 205 17.64 3.63 -22.60
N LEU A 206 16.33 3.57 -22.55
CA LEU A 206 15.46 3.83 -23.69
C LEU A 206 15.68 5.23 -24.27
N ARG A 207 15.81 6.26 -23.42
CA ARG A 207 16.09 7.63 -23.86
C ARG A 207 17.46 7.75 -24.52
N GLN A 208 18.50 7.12 -23.96
CA GLN A 208 19.84 7.13 -24.56
C GLN A 208 19.84 6.47 -25.95
N MET A 209 19.14 5.36 -26.09
CA MET A 209 19.00 4.67 -27.39
C MET A 209 18.26 5.52 -28.42
N PHE A 210 17.22 6.23 -28.02
CA PHE A 210 16.47 7.13 -28.91
C PHE A 210 17.36 8.26 -29.40
N ILE A 211 18.13 8.90 -28.52
CA ILE A 211 19.06 9.98 -28.88
C ILE A 211 20.12 9.46 -29.85
N TRP A 212 20.65 8.25 -29.62
CA TRP A 212 21.68 7.67 -30.47
C TRP A 212 21.14 7.36 -31.90
N THR A 213 19.93 6.78 -31.99
CA THR A 213 19.32 6.45 -33.30
C THR A 213 18.92 7.69 -34.12
N PHE A 214 18.49 8.77 -33.47
CA PHE A 214 18.13 10.02 -34.18
C PHE A 214 19.32 10.95 -34.38
N GLY A 215 20.31 10.93 -33.48
CA GLY A 215 21.55 11.71 -33.65
C GLY A 215 22.43 11.19 -34.83
N GLU A 216 22.46 9.89 -35.08
CA GLU A 216 23.14 9.34 -36.26
C GLU A 216 22.38 9.63 -37.58
N ALA A 217 21.04 9.70 -37.53
CA ALA A 217 20.25 10.04 -38.71
C ALA A 217 20.48 11.49 -39.17
N ASP A 218 20.61 12.44 -38.22
CA ASP A 218 20.90 13.84 -38.53
C ASP A 218 22.33 14.02 -39.07
N THR A 219 23.32 13.28 -38.58
CA THR A 219 24.70 13.32 -39.09
C THR A 219 24.81 12.68 -40.48
N ALA A 220 24.06 11.63 -40.77
CA ALA A 220 24.02 11.01 -42.11
C ALA A 220 23.33 11.93 -43.14
N PHE A 221 22.29 12.68 -42.72
CA PHE A 221 21.59 13.61 -43.59
C PHE A 221 22.41 14.88 -43.92
N VAL A 222 23.30 15.31 -43.02
CA VAL A 222 24.21 16.43 -43.24
C VAL A 222 25.35 16.01 -44.14
N ALA A 223 25.89 14.79 -44.02
CA ALA A 223 26.96 14.27 -44.88
C ALA A 223 26.54 14.08 -46.33
N ASP A 224 25.26 13.79 -46.60
CA ASP A 224 24.74 13.60 -47.96
C ASP A 224 24.50 14.95 -48.71
N LYS A 225 24.40 16.06 -47.97
CA LYS A 225 24.28 17.42 -48.56
C LYS A 225 25.62 17.99 -49.03
N ASP A 226 26.73 17.56 -48.46
CA ASP A 226 28.07 18.00 -48.89
C ASP A 226 28.59 17.28 -50.12
N LEU A 227 27.91 16.22 -50.59
CA LEU A 227 28.25 15.47 -51.80
C LEU A 227 27.55 15.99 -53.08
N MET A 228 26.67 17.00 -52.99
CA MET A 228 25.95 17.55 -54.14
C MET A 228 26.51 18.89 -54.69
N PHE A 229 27.65 19.33 -54.21
CA PHE A 229 28.33 20.54 -54.72
C PHE A 229 29.80 20.27 -55.09
N TYR A 230 30.02 19.36 -56.05
CA TYR A 230 31.21 19.37 -56.90
C TYR A 230 30.86 18.83 -58.31
#